data_0b2636a1e8381d797d763ca4842a0c7d
#
_entry.id   0b2636a1e8381d797d763ca4842a0c7d
#
_cell.length_a   1.000
_cell.length_b   1.000
_cell.length_c   1.000
_cell.angle_alpha   90.00
_cell.angle_beta   90.00
_cell.angle_gamma   90.00
#
_symmetry.space_group_name_H-M   'P 1'
#
loop_
_entity.id
_entity.type
_entity.pdbx_description
1 polymer ?
#
loop_
_entity_poly.entity_id
_entity_poly.type
_entity_poly.pdbx_seq_one_letter_code
_entity_poly.pdbx_strand_id
1 'polypeptide(L)'
;MKFIPLLCLIPLLTLPLPAQETAEKAREMTTNLEKIEALIDKTAKELKEAVEQLNRIATEADKPRDAFEDFTDQLKDYKDVQATLADRIDHFRSVADTRFADWEKDLAKMQGDLKSISQARMDKAKKEYTDLDKKVRTIGAKLTKAVDKLQEVQTYFTTELNAASIQAADKVTAAAKKSADEVTQALEDMKADYKQLRNDTSENTSKSKE
;
A
#
# COMPACT_ATOMS: atom_id res chain seq x y z
N MET A 1 9.43 10.05 -20.29
CA MET A 1 9.72 10.02 -18.85
C MET A 1 10.70 8.89 -18.60
N LYS A 2 11.91 9.21 -18.09
CA LYS A 2 12.94 8.19 -17.86
C LYS A 2 12.60 7.42 -16.61
N PHE A 3 12.26 6.13 -16.73
CA PHE A 3 12.16 5.20 -15.63
C PHE A 3 13.53 5.12 -14.96
N ILE A 4 13.62 5.60 -13.73
CA ILE A 4 14.76 5.31 -12.86
C ILE A 4 14.49 3.90 -12.32
N PRO A 5 15.34 2.91 -12.62
CA PRO A 5 15.15 1.58 -12.07
C PRO A 5 15.32 1.65 -10.54
N LEU A 6 14.29 1.21 -9.82
CA LEU A 6 14.26 1.07 -8.35
C LEU A 6 15.18 -0.07 -7.88
N LEU A 7 16.39 -0.12 -8.39
CA LEU A 7 17.30 -1.27 -8.35
C LEU A 7 18.08 -1.44 -7.05
N CYS A 8 17.70 -0.81 -5.92
CA CYS A 8 18.70 -0.65 -4.85
C CYS A 8 18.23 -0.72 -3.39
N LEU A 9 17.13 -1.38 -3.04
CA LEU A 9 16.85 -1.75 -1.63
C LEU A 9 17.68 -2.96 -1.14
N ILE A 10 18.56 -3.43 -1.96
CA ILE A 10 19.49 -4.54 -1.77
C ILE A 10 20.40 -4.42 -0.53
N PRO A 11 20.85 -3.22 -0.10
CA PRO A 11 21.77 -3.15 1.04
C PRO A 11 21.15 -3.42 2.42
N LEU A 12 19.84 -3.39 2.58
CA LEU A 12 19.20 -3.64 3.88
C LEU A 12 19.44 -5.08 4.41
N LEU A 13 19.79 -6.02 3.53
CA LEU A 13 19.87 -7.45 3.83
C LEU A 13 21.27 -8.03 3.91
N THR A 14 22.31 -7.28 3.51
CA THR A 14 23.69 -7.79 3.45
C THR A 14 24.60 -7.18 4.51
N LEU A 15 24.15 -7.13 5.75
CA LEU A 15 25.01 -6.78 6.90
C LEU A 15 25.88 -7.98 7.30
N PRO A 16 27.10 -7.74 7.82
CA PRO A 16 27.89 -8.74 8.52
C PRO A 16 27.35 -8.93 9.96
N LEU A 17 26.09 -9.34 10.08
CA LEU A 17 25.52 -9.91 11.30
C LEU A 17 25.81 -11.42 11.31
N PRO A 18 25.75 -12.11 12.48
CA PRO A 18 25.79 -13.56 12.49
C PRO A 18 24.79 -14.09 11.47
N ALA A 19 25.23 -14.95 10.56
CA ALA A 19 24.50 -15.33 9.33
C ALA A 19 23.05 -15.81 9.57
N GLN A 20 22.76 -16.35 10.74
CA GLN A 20 21.43 -16.80 11.14
C GLN A 20 20.46 -15.63 11.42
N GLU A 21 20.90 -14.62 12.17
CA GLU A 21 20.06 -13.46 12.54
C GLU A 21 19.71 -12.60 11.31
N THR A 22 20.66 -12.48 10.39
CA THR A 22 20.44 -11.76 9.12
C THR A 22 19.41 -12.47 8.24
N ALA A 23 19.48 -13.81 8.17
CA ALA A 23 18.56 -14.62 7.38
C ALA A 23 17.13 -14.59 7.94
N GLU A 24 16.95 -14.58 9.26
CA GLU A 24 15.66 -14.52 9.91
C GLU A 24 14.99 -13.15 9.68
N LYS A 25 15.72 -12.06 9.92
CA LYS A 25 15.22 -10.69 9.67
C LYS A 25 14.92 -10.44 8.19
N ALA A 26 15.69 -11.03 7.27
CA ALA A 26 15.40 -10.97 5.84
C ALA A 26 14.09 -11.68 5.48
N ARG A 27 13.85 -12.85 6.07
CA ARG A 27 12.60 -13.60 5.88
C ARG A 27 11.40 -12.84 6.44
N GLU A 28 11.53 -12.21 7.59
CA GLU A 28 10.49 -11.37 8.19
C GLU A 28 10.11 -10.21 7.27
N MET A 29 11.09 -9.50 6.72
CA MET A 29 10.83 -8.43 5.75
C MET A 29 10.13 -8.95 4.49
N THR A 30 10.60 -10.05 3.91
CA THR A 30 9.96 -10.68 2.73
C THR A 30 8.51 -11.05 3.04
N THR A 31 8.24 -11.68 4.18
CA THR A 31 6.89 -12.04 4.61
C THR A 31 6.00 -10.82 4.81
N ASN A 32 6.54 -9.71 5.34
CA ASN A 32 5.79 -8.46 5.48
C ASN A 32 5.44 -7.85 4.11
N LEU A 33 6.37 -7.88 3.16
CA LEU A 33 6.13 -7.39 1.79
C LEU A 33 5.05 -8.22 1.08
N GLU A 34 5.08 -9.55 1.20
CA GLU A 34 4.05 -10.45 0.64
C GLU A 34 2.65 -10.15 1.22
N LYS A 35 2.57 -9.91 2.53
CA LYS A 35 1.32 -9.53 3.18
C LYS A 35 0.80 -8.17 2.73
N ILE A 36 1.69 -7.20 2.52
CA ILE A 36 1.32 -5.89 1.98
C ILE A 36 0.81 -6.03 0.54
N GLU A 37 1.50 -6.78 -0.33
CA GLU A 37 1.02 -7.03 -1.70
C GLU A 37 -0.39 -7.65 -1.72
N ALA A 38 -0.63 -8.66 -0.90
CA ALA A 38 -1.95 -9.29 -0.80
C ALA A 38 -3.05 -8.34 -0.30
N LEU A 39 -2.70 -7.44 0.64
CA LEU A 39 -3.63 -6.42 1.14
C LEU A 39 -3.89 -5.32 0.11
N ILE A 40 -2.90 -4.94 -0.69
CA ILE A 40 -3.08 -4.01 -1.83
C ILE A 40 -4.10 -4.59 -2.81
N ASP A 41 -3.94 -5.86 -3.22
CA ASP A 41 -4.87 -6.54 -4.12
C ASP A 41 -6.28 -6.58 -3.54
N LYS A 42 -6.39 -6.94 -2.27
CA LYS A 42 -7.68 -6.98 -1.59
C LYS A 42 -8.31 -5.60 -1.51
N THR A 43 -7.56 -4.56 -1.16
CA THR A 43 -8.05 -3.18 -1.10
C THR A 43 -8.57 -2.69 -2.45
N ALA A 44 -7.83 -2.97 -3.53
CA ALA A 44 -8.24 -2.61 -4.88
C ALA A 44 -9.52 -3.35 -5.30
N LYS A 45 -9.63 -4.64 -4.96
CA LYS A 45 -10.81 -5.47 -5.24
C LYS A 45 -12.05 -4.94 -4.51
N GLU A 46 -11.98 -4.75 -3.19
CA GLU A 46 -13.11 -4.27 -2.39
C GLU A 46 -13.56 -2.87 -2.83
N LEU A 47 -12.61 -1.99 -3.20
CA LEU A 47 -12.94 -0.66 -3.73
C LEU A 47 -13.69 -0.76 -5.06
N LYS A 48 -13.24 -1.63 -5.96
CA LYS A 48 -13.91 -1.87 -7.25
C LYS A 48 -15.32 -2.41 -7.03
N GLU A 49 -15.50 -3.38 -6.14
CA GLU A 49 -16.79 -3.95 -5.81
C GLU A 49 -17.73 -2.89 -5.20
N ALA A 50 -17.24 -2.01 -4.31
CA ALA A 50 -18.03 -0.89 -3.79
C ALA A 50 -18.50 0.05 -4.91
N VAL A 51 -17.65 0.34 -5.89
CA VAL A 51 -18.03 1.16 -7.07
C VAL A 51 -19.04 0.42 -7.97
N GLU A 52 -18.93 -0.88 -8.13
CA GLU A 52 -19.89 -1.68 -8.88
C GLU A 52 -21.26 -1.66 -8.21
N GLN A 53 -21.35 -1.83 -6.89
CA GLN A 53 -22.62 -1.71 -6.16
C GLN A 53 -23.19 -0.29 -6.25
N LEU A 54 -22.34 0.73 -6.14
CA LEU A 54 -22.77 2.12 -6.35
C LEU A 54 -23.36 2.36 -7.75
N ASN A 55 -22.83 1.68 -8.79
CA ASN A 55 -23.39 1.76 -10.13
C ASN A 55 -24.79 1.12 -10.21
N ARG A 56 -25.02 0.01 -9.50
CA ARG A 56 -26.30 -0.70 -9.49
C ARG A 56 -27.43 0.16 -8.94
N ILE A 57 -27.17 1.06 -7.98
CA ILE A 57 -28.19 2.00 -7.46
C ILE A 57 -28.82 2.82 -8.60
N ALA A 58 -28.02 3.24 -9.59
CA ALA A 58 -28.50 4.03 -10.72
C ALA A 58 -29.10 3.18 -11.86
N THR A 59 -28.70 1.93 -12.01
CA THR A 59 -29.09 1.05 -13.13
C THR A 59 -30.21 0.08 -12.80
N GLU A 60 -30.37 -0.32 -11.53
CA GLU A 60 -31.43 -1.22 -11.06
C GLU A 60 -32.60 -0.42 -10.48
N ALA A 61 -33.30 0.32 -11.36
CA ALA A 61 -34.41 1.21 -10.96
C ALA A 61 -35.52 0.52 -10.17
N ASP A 62 -35.66 -0.81 -10.32
CA ASP A 62 -36.70 -1.60 -9.67
C ASP A 62 -36.37 -1.90 -8.19
N LYS A 63 -35.09 -1.90 -7.83
CA LYS A 63 -34.59 -2.28 -6.50
C LYS A 63 -33.42 -1.41 -6.00
N PRO A 64 -33.55 -0.09 -5.99
CA PRO A 64 -32.46 0.78 -5.60
C PRO A 64 -32.07 0.61 -4.11
N ARG A 65 -33.01 0.13 -3.28
CA ARG A 65 -32.75 -0.13 -1.85
C ARG A 65 -31.84 -1.33 -1.66
N ASP A 66 -32.09 -2.44 -2.35
CA ASP A 66 -31.25 -3.64 -2.24
C ASP A 66 -29.82 -3.32 -2.71
N ALA A 67 -29.68 -2.60 -3.83
CA ALA A 67 -28.38 -2.15 -4.35
C ALA A 67 -27.66 -1.19 -3.38
N PHE A 68 -28.40 -0.36 -2.66
CA PHE A 68 -27.85 0.54 -1.64
C PHE A 68 -27.40 -0.21 -0.39
N GLU A 69 -28.10 -1.23 0.05
CA GLU A 69 -27.69 -2.10 1.16
C GLU A 69 -26.39 -2.83 0.78
N ASP A 70 -26.32 -3.44 -0.41
CA ASP A 70 -25.11 -4.08 -0.94
C ASP A 70 -23.92 -3.10 -1.02
N PHE A 71 -24.15 -1.87 -1.49
CA PHE A 71 -23.12 -0.81 -1.50
C PHE A 71 -22.63 -0.46 -0.10
N THR A 72 -23.53 -0.36 0.87
CA THR A 72 -23.20 -0.02 2.25
C THR A 72 -22.33 -1.09 2.90
N ASP A 73 -22.68 -2.36 2.70
CA ASP A 73 -21.91 -3.49 3.21
C ASP A 73 -20.52 -3.56 2.55
N GLN A 74 -20.46 -3.40 1.23
CA GLN A 74 -19.21 -3.41 0.49
C GLN A 74 -18.29 -2.23 0.86
N LEU A 75 -18.85 -1.05 1.11
CA LEU A 75 -18.08 0.10 1.59
C LEU A 75 -17.49 -0.15 2.99
N LYS A 76 -18.21 -0.86 3.84
CA LYS A 76 -17.69 -1.27 5.15
C LYS A 76 -16.53 -2.23 4.99
N ASP A 77 -16.67 -3.29 4.17
CA ASP A 77 -15.61 -4.26 3.91
C ASP A 77 -14.35 -3.60 3.34
N TYR A 78 -14.52 -2.66 2.42
CA TYR A 78 -13.42 -1.85 1.90
C TYR A 78 -12.68 -1.07 3.00
N LYS A 79 -13.41 -0.42 3.92
CA LYS A 79 -12.82 0.34 5.04
C LYS A 79 -12.03 -0.55 6.00
N ASP A 80 -12.55 -1.74 6.29
CA ASP A 80 -11.90 -2.70 7.19
C ASP A 80 -10.57 -3.20 6.58
N VAL A 81 -10.56 -3.48 5.28
CA VAL A 81 -9.34 -3.89 4.56
C VAL A 81 -8.34 -2.72 4.45
N GLN A 82 -8.81 -1.50 4.17
CA GLN A 82 -7.97 -0.31 4.15
C GLN A 82 -7.28 -0.06 5.50
N ALA A 83 -8.00 -0.19 6.61
CA ALA A 83 -7.43 -0.06 7.95
C ALA A 83 -6.35 -1.13 8.20
N THR A 84 -6.63 -2.38 7.83
CA THR A 84 -5.66 -3.48 7.92
C THR A 84 -4.39 -3.22 7.09
N LEU A 85 -4.53 -2.65 5.89
CA LEU A 85 -3.39 -2.27 5.05
C LEU A 85 -2.56 -1.16 5.71
N ALA A 86 -3.21 -0.14 6.28
CA ALA A 86 -2.55 0.94 6.99
C ALA A 86 -1.73 0.42 8.19
N ASP A 87 -2.32 -0.42 9.04
CA ASP A 87 -1.64 -1.04 10.18
C ASP A 87 -0.43 -1.88 9.75
N ARG A 88 -0.55 -2.60 8.62
CA ARG A 88 0.56 -3.40 8.09
C ARG A 88 1.69 -2.54 7.56
N ILE A 89 1.39 -1.43 6.92
CA ILE A 89 2.37 -0.46 6.45
C ILE A 89 3.10 0.18 7.64
N ASP A 90 2.38 0.56 8.70
CA ASP A 90 2.99 1.14 9.91
C ASP A 90 3.87 0.12 10.64
N HIS A 91 3.47 -1.14 10.69
CA HIS A 91 4.34 -2.21 11.20
C HIS A 91 5.62 -2.34 10.36
N PHE A 92 5.52 -2.34 9.03
CA PHE A 92 6.70 -2.39 8.15
C PHE A 92 7.64 -1.20 8.38
N ARG A 93 7.10 0.01 8.58
CA ARG A 93 7.88 1.21 8.95
C ARG A 93 8.67 1.00 10.22
N SER A 94 8.01 0.50 11.27
CA SER A 94 8.66 0.23 12.56
C SER A 94 9.81 -0.78 12.43
N VAL A 95 9.62 -1.84 11.63
CA VAL A 95 10.66 -2.83 11.35
C VAL A 95 11.84 -2.18 10.60
N ALA A 96 11.56 -1.36 9.59
CA ALA A 96 12.59 -0.67 8.81
C ALA A 96 13.41 0.31 9.68
N ASP A 97 12.74 1.11 10.50
CA ASP A 97 13.39 2.07 11.42
C ASP A 97 14.29 1.35 12.42
N THR A 98 13.83 0.24 13.00
CA THR A 98 14.64 -0.60 13.89
C THR A 98 15.89 -1.13 13.17
N ARG A 99 15.74 -1.60 11.92
CA ARG A 99 16.86 -2.08 11.11
C ARG A 99 17.89 -1.00 10.82
N PHE A 100 17.47 0.20 10.49
CA PHE A 100 18.40 1.32 10.27
C PHE A 100 19.13 1.70 11.55
N ALA A 101 18.44 1.72 12.69
CA ALA A 101 19.06 2.00 13.98
C ALA A 101 20.12 0.93 14.37
N ASP A 102 19.86 -0.34 14.12
CA ASP A 102 20.81 -1.41 14.37
C ASP A 102 22.01 -1.31 13.41
N TRP A 103 21.77 -0.98 12.15
CA TRP A 103 22.86 -0.76 11.18
C TRP A 103 23.77 0.41 11.58
N GLU A 104 23.22 1.50 12.11
CA GLU A 104 24.00 2.62 12.64
C GLU A 104 24.91 2.20 13.82
N LYS A 105 24.37 1.38 14.75
CA LYS A 105 25.15 0.83 15.87
C LYS A 105 26.31 -0.04 15.39
N ASP A 106 26.10 -0.85 14.36
CA ASP A 106 27.13 -1.71 13.80
C ASP A 106 28.17 -0.92 13.02
N LEU A 107 27.76 0.11 12.26
CA LEU A 107 28.68 1.06 11.62
C LEU A 107 29.60 1.78 12.61
N ALA A 108 29.10 2.08 13.80
CA ALA A 108 29.91 2.71 14.84
C ALA A 108 31.07 1.83 15.30
N LYS A 109 30.95 0.50 15.17
CA LYS A 109 32.01 -0.49 15.53
C LYS A 109 32.99 -0.76 14.38
N MET A 110 32.68 -0.36 13.15
CA MET A 110 33.50 -0.60 11.96
C MET A 110 34.59 0.45 11.81
N GLN A 111 35.66 0.09 11.08
CA GLN A 111 36.78 0.99 10.75
C GLN A 111 37.22 0.83 9.28
N GLY A 112 37.93 1.82 8.77
CA GLY A 112 38.54 1.78 7.43
C GLY A 112 37.54 1.74 6.29
N ASP A 113 37.93 1.14 5.18
CA ASP A 113 37.18 1.09 3.92
C ASP A 113 35.84 0.38 4.06
N LEU A 114 35.77 -0.68 4.90
CA LEU A 114 34.52 -1.39 5.14
C LEU A 114 33.45 -0.52 5.78
N LYS A 115 33.85 0.42 6.67
CA LYS A 115 32.92 1.42 7.23
C LYS A 115 32.37 2.34 6.13
N SER A 116 33.24 2.84 5.27
CA SER A 116 32.87 3.75 4.19
C SER A 116 31.92 3.08 3.18
N ILE A 117 32.20 1.85 2.81
CA ILE A 117 31.35 1.04 1.93
C ILE A 117 29.97 0.77 2.58
N SER A 118 29.95 0.36 3.85
CA SER A 118 28.72 0.08 4.56
C SER A 118 27.88 1.35 4.80
N GLN A 119 28.52 2.49 5.09
CA GLN A 119 27.86 3.78 5.21
C GLN A 119 27.15 4.19 3.90
N ALA A 120 27.88 4.13 2.77
CA ALA A 120 27.33 4.49 1.47
C ALA A 120 26.11 3.61 1.10
N ARG A 121 26.15 2.31 1.46
CA ARG A 121 25.02 1.38 1.27
C ARG A 121 23.83 1.74 2.14
N MET A 122 24.06 2.07 3.41
CA MET A 122 23.01 2.49 4.34
C MET A 122 22.34 3.77 3.88
N ASP A 123 23.13 4.79 3.47
CA ASP A 123 22.62 6.08 3.00
C ASP A 123 21.72 5.89 1.76
N LYS A 124 22.15 5.03 0.84
CA LYS A 124 21.37 4.66 -0.33
C LYS A 124 20.05 3.98 0.06
N ALA A 125 20.08 2.99 0.94
CA ALA A 125 18.90 2.28 1.41
C ALA A 125 17.91 3.21 2.13
N LYS A 126 18.41 4.11 2.98
CA LYS A 126 17.56 5.13 3.65
C LYS A 126 16.88 6.05 2.66
N LYS A 127 17.60 6.48 1.61
CA LYS A 127 17.00 7.31 0.56
C LYS A 127 15.87 6.59 -0.14
N GLU A 128 16.09 5.36 -0.57
CA GLU A 128 15.09 4.55 -1.29
C GLU A 128 13.86 4.25 -0.42
N TYR A 129 14.08 3.92 0.84
CA TYR A 129 13.00 3.77 1.83
C TYR A 129 12.20 5.06 1.98
N THR A 130 12.87 6.21 2.09
CA THR A 130 12.20 7.51 2.20
C THR A 130 11.37 7.83 0.96
N ASP A 131 11.88 7.53 -0.23
CA ASP A 131 11.16 7.74 -1.49
C ASP A 131 9.92 6.83 -1.58
N LEU A 132 10.04 5.57 -1.14
CA LEU A 132 8.90 4.63 -1.05
C LEU A 132 7.86 5.11 -0.03
N ASP A 133 8.27 5.48 1.19
CA ASP A 133 7.37 5.98 2.24
C ASP A 133 6.58 7.20 1.79
N LYS A 134 7.22 8.13 1.05
CA LYS A 134 6.55 9.28 0.46
C LYS A 134 5.47 8.89 -0.55
N LYS A 135 5.73 7.90 -1.41
CA LYS A 135 4.73 7.36 -2.34
C LYS A 135 3.55 6.74 -1.56
N VAL A 136 3.84 5.93 -0.56
CA VAL A 136 2.83 5.27 0.28
C VAL A 136 1.93 6.29 0.98
N ARG A 137 2.49 7.36 1.55
CA ARG A 137 1.71 8.45 2.16
C ARG A 137 0.81 9.16 1.14
N THR A 138 1.32 9.39 -0.08
CA THR A 138 0.53 10.00 -1.16
C THR A 138 -0.67 9.12 -1.54
N ILE A 139 -0.48 7.80 -1.61
CA ILE A 139 -1.55 6.84 -1.90
C ILE A 139 -2.54 6.77 -0.72
N GLY A 140 -2.04 6.77 0.52
CA GLY A 140 -2.88 6.82 1.71
C GLY A 140 -3.83 8.03 1.70
N ALA A 141 -3.34 9.21 1.34
CA ALA A 141 -4.18 10.40 1.20
C ALA A 141 -5.25 10.25 0.09
N LYS A 142 -4.92 9.60 -1.03
CA LYS A 142 -5.90 9.30 -2.08
C LYS A 142 -6.97 8.29 -1.62
N LEU A 143 -6.56 7.24 -0.88
CA LEU A 143 -7.46 6.26 -0.28
C LEU A 143 -8.47 6.95 0.65
N THR A 144 -8.00 7.79 1.57
CA THR A 144 -8.88 8.56 2.45
C THR A 144 -9.88 9.40 1.66
N LYS A 145 -9.40 10.15 0.67
CA LYS A 145 -10.27 10.97 -0.18
C LYS A 145 -11.33 10.16 -0.93
N ALA A 146 -11.01 8.95 -1.40
CA ALA A 146 -11.98 8.07 -2.05
C ALA A 146 -13.04 7.58 -1.06
N VAL A 147 -12.63 7.16 0.15
CA VAL A 147 -13.56 6.80 1.24
C VAL A 147 -14.51 7.94 1.56
N ASP A 148 -13.99 9.15 1.77
CA ASP A 148 -14.80 10.31 2.12
C ASP A 148 -15.88 10.57 1.06
N LYS A 149 -15.53 10.45 -0.21
CA LYS A 149 -16.50 10.62 -1.30
C LYS A 149 -17.55 9.52 -1.39
N LEU A 150 -17.16 8.27 -1.17
CA LEU A 150 -18.11 7.16 -1.11
C LEU A 150 -19.05 7.29 0.09
N GLN A 151 -18.53 7.76 1.25
CA GLN A 151 -19.33 8.04 2.43
C GLN A 151 -20.29 9.23 2.24
N GLU A 152 -19.88 10.26 1.50
CA GLU A 152 -20.76 11.37 1.14
C GLU A 152 -21.98 10.87 0.35
N VAL A 153 -21.76 9.99 -0.62
CA VAL A 153 -22.84 9.33 -1.39
C VAL A 153 -23.70 8.45 -0.51
N GLN A 154 -23.09 7.63 0.35
CA GLN A 154 -23.81 6.78 1.32
C GLN A 154 -24.72 7.61 2.22
N THR A 155 -24.20 8.69 2.80
CA THR A 155 -24.96 9.58 3.69
C THR A 155 -26.14 10.21 2.95
N TYR A 156 -25.93 10.65 1.71
CA TYR A 156 -26.98 11.22 0.90
C TYR A 156 -28.12 10.23 0.65
N PHE A 157 -27.82 9.01 0.21
CA PHE A 157 -28.82 7.98 -0.05
C PHE A 157 -29.46 7.38 1.21
N THR A 158 -28.78 7.44 2.35
CA THR A 158 -29.38 7.09 3.66
C THR A 158 -30.53 8.05 3.99
N THR A 159 -30.41 9.33 3.63
CA THR A 159 -31.40 10.35 3.93
C THR A 159 -32.58 10.30 2.95
N GLU A 160 -32.29 10.10 1.67
CA GLU A 160 -33.29 10.09 0.62
C GLU A 160 -32.87 9.16 -0.54
N LEU A 161 -33.64 8.10 -0.77
CA LEU A 161 -33.39 7.13 -1.82
C LEU A 161 -34.63 6.98 -2.70
N ASN A 162 -34.71 7.77 -3.76
CA ASN A 162 -35.76 7.72 -4.79
C ASN A 162 -35.17 8.14 -6.16
N ALA A 163 -35.95 8.02 -7.22
CA ALA A 163 -35.49 8.32 -8.58
C ALA A 163 -34.95 9.74 -8.74
N ALA A 164 -35.55 10.72 -8.08
CA ALA A 164 -35.11 12.12 -8.14
C ALA A 164 -33.78 12.34 -7.42
N SER A 165 -33.59 11.73 -6.23
CA SER A 165 -32.36 11.82 -5.47
C SER A 165 -31.21 11.09 -6.17
N ILE A 166 -31.47 9.93 -6.80
CA ILE A 166 -30.48 9.21 -7.60
C ILE A 166 -29.98 10.08 -8.75
N GLN A 167 -30.89 10.71 -9.50
CA GLN A 167 -30.53 11.63 -10.58
C GLN A 167 -29.79 12.89 -10.05
N ALA A 168 -30.20 13.43 -8.92
CA ALA A 168 -29.52 14.59 -8.30
C ALA A 168 -28.09 14.26 -7.85
N ALA A 169 -27.84 13.02 -7.45
CA ALA A 169 -26.53 12.52 -6.99
C ALA A 169 -25.52 12.23 -8.12
N ASP A 170 -25.91 12.30 -9.40
CA ASP A 170 -25.05 11.88 -10.53
C ASP A 170 -23.64 12.48 -10.49
N LYS A 171 -23.51 13.78 -10.21
CA LYS A 171 -22.20 14.45 -10.15
C LYS A 171 -21.33 13.96 -9.00
N VAL A 172 -21.92 13.76 -7.83
CA VAL A 172 -21.21 13.29 -6.62
C VAL A 172 -20.79 11.84 -6.81
N THR A 173 -21.68 11.02 -7.33
CA THR A 173 -21.42 9.62 -7.70
C THR A 173 -20.30 9.50 -8.73
N ALA A 174 -20.34 10.31 -9.79
CA ALA A 174 -19.28 10.33 -10.80
C ALA A 174 -17.91 10.76 -10.19
N ALA A 175 -17.92 11.73 -9.28
CA ALA A 175 -16.71 12.17 -8.60
C ALA A 175 -16.14 11.08 -7.66
N ALA A 176 -17.01 10.32 -6.98
CA ALA A 176 -16.62 9.20 -6.14
C ALA A 176 -15.98 8.07 -6.98
N LYS A 177 -16.62 7.70 -8.10
CA LYS A 177 -16.09 6.71 -9.05
C LYS A 177 -14.72 7.11 -9.60
N LYS A 178 -14.58 8.34 -10.08
CA LYS A 178 -13.29 8.86 -10.57
C LYS A 178 -12.21 8.79 -9.48
N SER A 179 -12.55 9.15 -8.25
CA SER A 179 -11.59 9.07 -7.13
C SER A 179 -11.19 7.63 -6.84
N ALA A 180 -12.10 6.67 -6.93
CA ALA A 180 -11.85 5.24 -6.77
C ALA A 180 -10.94 4.69 -7.89
N ASP A 181 -11.17 5.08 -9.14
CA ASP A 181 -10.33 4.67 -10.28
C ASP A 181 -8.89 5.18 -10.12
N GLU A 182 -8.72 6.46 -9.70
CA GLU A 182 -7.41 7.06 -9.42
C GLU A 182 -6.66 6.32 -8.29
N VAL A 183 -7.39 5.81 -7.30
CA VAL A 183 -6.85 5.02 -6.20
C VAL A 183 -6.47 3.62 -6.68
N THR A 184 -7.35 2.97 -7.44
CA THR A 184 -7.07 1.63 -7.99
C THR A 184 -5.79 1.63 -8.82
N GLN A 185 -5.64 2.61 -9.71
CA GLN A 185 -4.40 2.76 -10.50
C GLN A 185 -3.18 2.99 -9.60
N ALA A 186 -3.30 3.84 -8.57
CA ALA A 186 -2.19 4.10 -7.65
C ALA A 186 -1.81 2.87 -6.81
N LEU A 187 -2.77 2.01 -6.46
CA LEU A 187 -2.53 0.73 -5.77
C LEU A 187 -1.80 -0.28 -6.68
N GLU A 188 -2.17 -0.36 -7.96
CA GLU A 188 -1.46 -1.19 -8.95
C GLU A 188 0.00 -0.74 -9.13
N ASP A 189 0.23 0.56 -9.24
CA ASP A 189 1.58 1.12 -9.33
C ASP A 189 2.40 0.80 -8.07
N MET A 190 1.80 0.92 -6.88
CA MET A 190 2.42 0.58 -5.60
C MET A 190 2.74 -0.91 -5.51
N LYS A 191 1.84 -1.78 -5.94
CA LYS A 191 2.07 -3.22 -5.99
C LYS A 191 3.29 -3.58 -6.84
N ALA A 192 3.44 -2.94 -8.00
CA ALA A 192 4.61 -3.14 -8.85
C ALA A 192 5.92 -2.78 -8.12
N ASP A 193 5.94 -1.65 -7.40
CA ASP A 193 7.08 -1.23 -6.59
C ASP A 193 7.41 -2.26 -5.48
N TYR A 194 6.41 -2.75 -4.74
CA TYR A 194 6.59 -3.77 -3.68
C TYR A 194 7.05 -5.12 -4.23
N LYS A 195 6.50 -5.55 -5.36
CA LYS A 195 6.89 -6.80 -6.01
C LYS A 195 8.34 -6.75 -6.48
N GLN A 196 8.77 -5.64 -7.04
CA GLN A 196 10.17 -5.43 -7.42
C GLN A 196 11.08 -5.51 -6.20
N LEU A 197 10.73 -4.80 -5.12
CA LEU A 197 11.46 -4.81 -3.86
C LEU A 197 11.63 -6.23 -3.30
N ARG A 198 10.57 -7.03 -3.32
CA ARG A 198 10.61 -8.42 -2.84
C ARG A 198 11.53 -9.28 -3.69
N ASN A 199 11.49 -9.16 -5.02
CA ASN A 199 12.34 -9.94 -5.93
C ASN A 199 13.83 -9.62 -5.69
N ASP A 200 14.17 -8.35 -5.58
CA ASP A 200 15.53 -7.88 -5.30
C ASP A 200 16.03 -8.40 -3.94
N THR A 201 15.14 -8.52 -2.97
CA THR A 201 15.41 -9.08 -1.65
C THR A 201 15.71 -10.58 -1.71
N SER A 202 14.95 -11.35 -2.48
CA SER A 202 15.09 -12.82 -2.57
C SER A 202 16.31 -13.27 -3.36
N GLU A 203 16.69 -12.57 -4.45
CA GLU A 203 17.87 -12.89 -5.26
C GLU A 203 19.18 -12.76 -4.47
N ASN A 204 19.25 -11.78 -3.55
CA ASN A 204 20.43 -11.58 -2.73
C ASN A 204 20.59 -12.61 -1.61
N THR A 205 19.49 -13.16 -1.11
CA THR A 205 19.51 -14.22 -0.11
C THR A 205 20.04 -15.53 -0.71
N SER A 206 19.85 -15.77 -2.01
CA SER A 206 20.37 -16.95 -2.71
C SER A 206 21.87 -16.83 -3.06
N LYS A 207 22.34 -15.64 -3.45
CA LYS A 207 23.76 -15.40 -3.78
C LYS A 207 24.70 -15.36 -2.56
N SER A 208 24.17 -15.21 -1.35
CA SER A 208 24.99 -15.26 -0.13
C SER A 208 25.20 -16.67 0.42
N LYS A 209 24.71 -17.71 -0.26
CA LYS A 209 24.86 -19.13 0.13
C LYS A 209 25.90 -19.88 -0.73
N GLU A 210 26.44 -19.25 -1.77
CA GLU A 210 27.58 -19.71 -2.57
C GLU A 210 28.89 -19.02 -2.11
#